data_e72720256101595fb31ea669ea1c83ba
#
_entry.id   e72720256101595fb31ea669ea1c83ba
#
_cell.length_a   1.000
_cell.length_b   1.000
_cell.length_c   1.000
_cell.angle_alpha   90.00
_cell.angle_beta   90.00
_cell.angle_gamma   90.00
#
_symmetry.space_group_name_H-M   'P 1'
#
loop_
_entity.id
_entity.type
_entity.pdbx_description
1 polymer ?
#
loop_
_entity_poly.entity_id
_entity_poly.type
_entity_poly.pdbx_seq_one_letter_code
_entity_poly.pdbx_strand_id
1 'polypeptide(L)'
;MKKIIILTLALTNTVLFAKENASLERPEKGQGESGMAQRVMANCSAPKASKELWLNNVRTIVYSGGDMWWDLNGNNQAYYYIPAVQNRNTGVSSSFAGSAWIGGLDAGGQLKVAAMTYRQNGIDFWPGPLDTINTSADPAVCAKYDQIYQVSRSEVDNFVASNGKDITPNILNWPGNGDVSKNQGRRLAPFVDINNDYFYDPATGDYPAYDVENKAEKDVLGFCKTKLFGDQTLFWVFNDNGGIHTETQGVPIGLEVRAQAFAFKTNDEINNMTFYSYEVFNRSSFQLNSTYFTLWTDADLGYFLDDYVGCDVKRGLGYIYNADPFDETAQGTNGYQDYPPALGCDFFKGPLADFGDGVNNDQDSLTDEPGETIQMSRFTYYNNNYGAFPPQTTNPSIAIHYYNYMTGFWKDSSPFTSGGNAYGG
;
A
#
# COMPACT_ATOMS: atom_id res chain seq x y z
N MET A 1 23.79 -20.79 9.25
CA MET A 1 22.90 -19.74 9.78
C MET A 1 21.83 -19.55 8.74
N LYS A 2 20.57 -19.84 9.07
CA LYS A 2 19.43 -19.59 8.16
C LYS A 2 19.35 -18.08 7.94
N LYS A 3 19.44 -17.65 6.68
CA LYS A 3 19.25 -16.24 6.34
C LYS A 3 17.74 -15.97 6.35
N ILE A 4 17.30 -15.13 7.27
CA ILE A 4 15.91 -14.65 7.30
C ILE A 4 15.87 -13.47 6.32
N ILE A 5 15.00 -13.58 5.34
CA ILE A 5 14.66 -12.48 4.44
C ILE A 5 13.39 -11.84 5.01
N ILE A 6 13.47 -10.59 5.41
CA ILE A 6 12.34 -9.88 6.01
C ILE A 6 11.83 -8.85 5.00
N LEU A 7 10.58 -8.98 4.61
CA LEU A 7 9.85 -7.97 3.88
C LEU A 7 9.09 -7.11 4.87
N THR A 8 9.40 -5.85 4.93
CA THR A 8 8.86 -4.97 5.96
C THR A 8 7.92 -3.94 5.34
N LEU A 9 6.67 -3.95 5.77
CA LEU A 9 5.67 -2.96 5.41
C LEU A 9 5.57 -1.90 6.52
N ALA A 10 6.02 -0.70 6.23
CA ALA A 10 5.74 0.44 7.09
C ALA A 10 4.45 1.13 6.61
N LEU A 11 3.34 0.89 7.28
CA LEU A 11 2.14 1.70 7.11
C LEU A 11 2.26 2.92 8.04
N THR A 12 2.74 4.03 7.49
CA THR A 12 2.63 5.31 8.20
C THR A 12 1.26 5.87 7.87
N ASN A 13 0.29 5.59 8.71
CA ASN A 13 -1.02 6.18 8.57
C ASN A 13 -1.14 7.44 9.39
N THR A 14 -1.35 8.52 8.69
CA THR A 14 -2.20 9.57 9.18
C THR A 14 -3.53 9.37 8.45
N VAL A 15 -4.46 8.63 9.03
CA VAL A 15 -5.86 8.79 8.68
C VAL A 15 -6.23 10.15 9.22
N LEU A 16 -5.85 11.19 8.51
CA LEU A 16 -6.41 12.49 8.72
C LEU A 16 -7.84 12.40 8.18
N PHE A 17 -8.82 12.29 9.08
CA PHE A 17 -10.15 12.82 8.84
C PHE A 17 -10.03 14.35 8.72
N ALA A 18 -9.21 14.82 7.80
CA ALA A 18 -9.14 16.22 7.45
C ALA A 18 -10.26 16.47 6.46
N LYS A 19 -11.45 16.76 6.97
CA LYS A 19 -12.20 17.82 6.35
C LYS A 19 -11.26 19.03 6.43
N GLU A 20 -10.54 19.34 5.36
CA GLU A 20 -9.97 20.68 5.23
C GLU A 20 -11.16 21.64 5.39
N ASN A 21 -11.19 22.35 6.52
CA ASN A 21 -12.16 23.40 6.75
C ASN A 21 -11.86 24.53 5.75
N ALA A 22 -12.46 24.43 4.57
CA ALA A 22 -12.74 25.60 3.78
C ALA A 22 -13.89 26.32 4.52
N SER A 23 -13.55 27.29 5.36
CA SER A 23 -14.50 28.26 5.84
C SER A 23 -14.93 29.13 4.64
N LEU A 24 -15.94 28.70 3.95
CA LEU A 24 -16.70 29.53 3.00
C LEU A 24 -18.18 29.25 3.25
N GLU A 25 -18.88 30.31 3.48
CA GLU A 25 -20.30 30.41 3.79
C GLU A 25 -21.17 29.50 2.86
N ARG A 26 -22.07 28.75 3.48
CA ARG A 26 -23.09 27.97 2.77
C ARG A 26 -24.05 28.93 2.06
N PRO A 27 -24.33 28.74 0.76
CA PRO A 27 -25.53 29.29 0.16
C PRO A 27 -26.76 28.56 0.72
N GLU A 28 -27.80 29.31 1.06
CA GLU A 28 -29.05 28.78 1.56
C GLU A 28 -29.69 27.78 0.58
N LYS A 29 -30.27 26.71 1.14
CA LYS A 29 -31.01 25.68 0.41
C LYS A 29 -32.23 26.29 -0.28
N GLY A 30 -32.20 26.34 -1.60
CA GLY A 30 -33.41 26.33 -2.42
C GLY A 30 -34.03 24.94 -2.43
N GLN A 31 -35.29 24.83 -2.03
CA GLN A 31 -36.10 23.62 -2.19
C GLN A 31 -36.35 23.36 -3.69
N GLY A 32 -36.09 22.16 -4.16
CA GLY A 32 -36.53 21.72 -5.47
C GLY A 32 -35.78 20.48 -6.00
N GLU A 33 -36.56 19.42 -6.11
CA GLU A 33 -36.37 18.24 -6.95
C GLU A 33 -35.41 17.13 -6.51
N SER A 34 -36.00 16.05 -6.05
CA SER A 34 -35.43 14.71 -5.94
C SER A 34 -35.14 14.12 -7.32
N GLY A 35 -34.05 14.54 -7.93
CA GLY A 35 -33.40 13.80 -9.00
C GLY A 35 -32.27 13.00 -8.38
N MET A 36 -32.34 11.67 -8.31
CA MET A 36 -31.16 10.84 -8.20
C MET A 36 -30.29 11.16 -9.41
N ALA A 37 -29.35 12.05 -9.24
CA ALA A 37 -28.28 12.22 -10.22
C ALA A 37 -27.59 10.85 -10.32
N GLN A 38 -27.82 10.16 -11.43
CA GLN A 38 -27.01 9.01 -11.79
C GLN A 38 -25.57 9.49 -11.76
N ARG A 39 -24.78 9.07 -10.75
CA ARG A 39 -23.34 9.31 -10.73
C ARG A 39 -22.82 8.74 -12.04
N VAL A 40 -22.38 9.61 -12.93
CA VAL A 40 -21.62 9.20 -14.10
C VAL A 40 -20.34 8.63 -13.52
N MET A 41 -20.21 7.31 -13.54
CA MET A 41 -19.01 6.65 -13.08
C MET A 41 -17.86 7.08 -13.99
N ALA A 42 -16.76 7.50 -13.39
CA ALA A 42 -15.53 7.74 -14.12
C ALA A 42 -15.14 6.47 -14.87
N ASN A 43 -14.56 6.61 -16.03
CA ASN A 43 -14.09 5.49 -16.83
C ASN A 43 -12.58 5.62 -17.06
N CYS A 44 -11.83 5.61 -15.96
CA CYS A 44 -10.38 5.60 -15.99
C CYS A 44 -9.86 4.29 -16.60
N SER A 45 -8.78 4.39 -17.35
CA SER A 45 -8.07 3.20 -17.85
C SER A 45 -7.39 2.45 -16.69
N ALA A 46 -7.24 1.14 -16.84
CA ALA A 46 -6.47 0.34 -15.90
C ALA A 46 -5.03 0.88 -15.76
N PRO A 47 -4.44 0.82 -14.56
CA PRO A 47 -3.06 1.26 -14.33
C PRO A 47 -2.08 0.43 -15.15
N LYS A 48 -1.12 1.10 -15.81
CA LYS A 48 -0.13 0.44 -16.68
C LYS A 48 1.31 0.75 -16.28
N ALA A 49 1.54 1.94 -15.72
CA ALA A 49 2.88 2.34 -15.36
C ALA A 49 3.44 1.50 -14.22
N SER A 50 4.69 1.14 -14.36
CA SER A 50 5.45 0.39 -13.37
C SER A 50 6.85 0.96 -13.20
N LYS A 51 7.48 0.67 -12.06
CA LYS A 51 8.86 1.02 -11.81
C LYS A 51 9.53 0.01 -10.90
N GLU A 52 10.79 -0.31 -11.21
CA GLU A 52 11.59 -1.17 -10.35
C GLU A 52 12.10 -0.39 -9.12
N LEU A 53 12.05 -1.04 -7.98
CA LEU A 53 12.83 -0.69 -6.80
C LEU A 53 14.02 -1.64 -6.76
N TRP A 54 15.20 -1.10 -7.07
CA TRP A 54 16.43 -1.86 -7.17
C TRP A 54 17.63 -1.02 -6.75
N LEU A 55 17.84 -0.94 -5.47
CA LEU A 55 18.93 -0.18 -4.86
C LEU A 55 19.89 -1.08 -4.07
N ASN A 56 19.32 -2.05 -3.38
CA ASN A 56 19.99 -2.93 -2.45
C ASN A 56 20.01 -4.38 -2.97
N ASN A 57 20.03 -5.36 -2.08
CA ASN A 57 20.05 -6.79 -2.45
C ASN A 57 18.65 -7.32 -2.85
N VAL A 58 17.65 -6.42 -3.03
CA VAL A 58 16.34 -6.75 -3.55
C VAL A 58 16.14 -6.08 -4.90
N ARG A 59 15.55 -6.81 -5.85
CA ARG A 59 15.03 -6.25 -7.10
C ARG A 59 13.57 -6.60 -7.24
N THR A 60 12.72 -5.58 -7.22
CA THR A 60 11.28 -5.76 -7.32
C THR A 60 10.61 -4.68 -8.14
N ILE A 61 9.30 -4.82 -8.40
CA ILE A 61 8.50 -3.90 -9.20
C ILE A 61 7.24 -3.48 -8.46
N VAL A 62 6.80 -2.22 -8.69
CA VAL A 62 5.51 -1.70 -8.25
C VAL A 62 4.76 -1.09 -9.41
N TYR A 63 3.43 -1.06 -9.32
CA TYR A 63 2.53 -0.50 -10.34
C TYR A 63 1.74 0.69 -9.80
N SER A 64 1.33 1.58 -10.69
CA SER A 64 0.58 2.80 -10.37
C SER A 64 -0.81 2.55 -9.78
N GLY A 65 -1.31 1.33 -9.82
CA GLY A 65 -2.54 0.89 -9.15
C GLY A 65 -2.33 0.30 -7.75
N GLY A 66 -1.09 0.25 -7.24
CA GLY A 66 -0.81 -0.26 -5.90
C GLY A 66 -0.53 -1.75 -5.80
N ASP A 67 -0.68 -2.49 -6.89
CA ASP A 67 -0.20 -3.87 -6.98
C ASP A 67 1.32 -3.92 -7.22
N MET A 68 1.97 -4.99 -6.79
CA MET A 68 3.43 -5.09 -6.78
C MET A 68 3.92 -6.53 -6.86
N TRP A 69 5.22 -6.68 -7.13
CA TRP A 69 6.03 -7.91 -7.05
C TRP A 69 5.82 -8.93 -8.15
N TRP A 70 4.99 -8.69 -9.15
CA TRP A 70 4.78 -9.57 -10.27
C TRP A 70 4.94 -8.84 -11.62
N ASP A 71 5.32 -9.56 -12.67
CA ASP A 71 5.61 -8.99 -13.98
C ASP A 71 4.37 -8.97 -14.86
N LEU A 72 3.44 -8.07 -14.58
CA LEU A 72 2.20 -7.92 -15.35
C LEU A 72 2.42 -7.61 -16.84
N ASN A 73 3.45 -6.81 -17.12
CA ASN A 73 3.74 -6.33 -18.48
C ASN A 73 4.68 -7.25 -19.29
N GLY A 74 5.21 -8.30 -18.68
CA GLY A 74 6.13 -9.24 -19.28
C GLY A 74 5.58 -10.65 -19.33
N ASN A 75 6.20 -11.56 -18.61
CA ASN A 75 5.87 -12.99 -18.66
C ASN A 75 4.86 -13.44 -17.62
N ASN A 76 4.25 -12.53 -16.89
CA ASN A 76 3.31 -12.82 -15.80
C ASN A 76 3.95 -13.72 -14.72
N GLN A 77 5.19 -13.40 -14.34
CA GLN A 77 6.00 -14.15 -13.38
C GLN A 77 6.25 -13.32 -12.12
N ALA A 78 6.66 -13.98 -11.05
CA ALA A 78 7.14 -13.36 -9.85
C ALA A 78 8.25 -12.34 -10.12
N TYR A 79 8.26 -11.24 -9.36
CA TYR A 79 9.23 -10.16 -9.52
C TYR A 79 9.71 -9.59 -8.17
N TYR A 80 10.09 -10.48 -7.26
CA TYR A 80 10.71 -10.09 -5.99
C TYR A 80 11.95 -10.95 -5.76
N TYR A 81 13.07 -10.54 -6.35
CA TYR A 81 14.31 -11.31 -6.34
C TYR A 81 15.20 -10.94 -5.18
N ILE A 82 15.59 -11.95 -4.38
CA ILE A 82 16.62 -11.87 -3.35
C ILE A 82 17.48 -13.14 -3.44
N PRO A 83 18.79 -13.02 -3.68
CA PRO A 83 19.52 -11.78 -4.00
C PRO A 83 19.10 -11.16 -5.33
N ALA A 84 19.23 -9.85 -5.43
CA ALA A 84 18.96 -9.12 -6.68
C ALA A 84 19.86 -9.62 -7.81
N VAL A 85 19.28 -9.83 -8.99
CA VAL A 85 19.95 -10.35 -10.18
C VAL A 85 19.75 -9.44 -11.39
N GLN A 86 20.77 -9.37 -12.26
CA GLN A 86 20.66 -8.68 -13.54
C GLN A 86 19.74 -9.44 -14.50
N ASN A 87 19.99 -10.76 -14.63
CA ASN A 87 19.18 -11.63 -15.46
C ASN A 87 18.15 -12.38 -14.61
N ARG A 88 16.88 -12.02 -14.76
CA ARG A 88 15.76 -12.60 -14.00
C ARG A 88 15.60 -14.12 -14.18
N ASN A 89 15.96 -14.64 -15.34
CA ASN A 89 15.87 -16.09 -15.62
C ASN A 89 16.83 -16.93 -14.74
N THR A 90 17.79 -16.31 -14.09
CA THR A 90 18.74 -16.99 -13.19
C THR A 90 18.50 -16.63 -11.72
N GLY A 91 17.54 -15.76 -11.45
CA GLY A 91 17.18 -15.34 -10.09
C GLY A 91 16.21 -16.30 -9.43
N VAL A 92 16.16 -16.22 -8.12
CA VAL A 92 15.12 -16.85 -7.30
C VAL A 92 14.22 -15.77 -6.75
N SER A 93 12.92 -15.92 -6.91
CA SER A 93 11.92 -15.02 -6.36
C SER A 93 11.46 -15.50 -4.99
N SER A 94 11.16 -14.57 -4.09
CA SER A 94 10.65 -14.88 -2.75
C SER A 94 9.17 -14.52 -2.60
N SER A 95 8.60 -13.79 -3.57
CA SER A 95 7.20 -13.40 -3.56
C SER A 95 6.67 -13.22 -4.98
N PHE A 96 5.45 -13.68 -5.21
CA PHE A 96 4.81 -13.61 -6.52
C PHE A 96 4.05 -12.30 -6.70
N ALA A 97 3.21 -11.91 -5.73
CA ALA A 97 2.39 -10.72 -5.82
C ALA A 97 2.07 -10.13 -4.45
N GLY A 98 1.70 -8.86 -4.42
CA GLY A 98 1.22 -8.17 -3.24
C GLY A 98 0.40 -6.93 -3.57
N SER A 99 -0.49 -6.57 -2.66
CA SER A 99 -1.26 -5.33 -2.73
C SER A 99 -1.93 -5.00 -1.40
N ALA A 100 -2.33 -3.75 -1.22
CA ALA A 100 -3.16 -3.36 -0.09
C ALA A 100 -4.64 -3.61 -0.40
N TRP A 101 -5.37 -4.21 0.56
CA TRP A 101 -6.82 -4.31 0.54
C TRP A 101 -7.43 -3.44 1.63
N ILE A 102 -8.54 -2.82 1.32
CA ILE A 102 -9.23 -1.93 2.26
C ILE A 102 -10.72 -2.24 2.22
N GLY A 103 -11.33 -2.41 3.39
CA GLY A 103 -12.77 -2.70 3.48
C GLY A 103 -13.37 -2.24 4.79
N GLY A 104 -14.65 -1.90 4.76
CA GLY A 104 -15.41 -1.45 5.92
C GLY A 104 -16.90 -1.33 5.62
N LEU A 105 -17.65 -0.95 6.62
CA LEU A 105 -19.09 -0.77 6.55
C LEU A 105 -19.43 0.73 6.60
N ASP A 106 -20.27 1.22 5.71
CA ASP A 106 -20.80 2.58 5.85
C ASP A 106 -21.82 2.67 7.02
N ALA A 107 -22.29 3.87 7.31
CA ALA A 107 -23.25 4.10 8.40
C ALA A 107 -24.58 3.35 8.22
N GLY A 108 -24.92 2.94 6.99
CA GLY A 108 -26.08 2.10 6.69
C GLY A 108 -25.81 0.61 6.79
N GLY A 109 -24.57 0.20 7.13
CA GLY A 109 -24.14 -1.20 7.18
C GLY A 109 -23.85 -1.79 5.80
N GLN A 110 -23.76 -0.99 4.74
CA GLN A 110 -23.38 -1.46 3.41
C GLN A 110 -21.88 -1.74 3.38
N LEU A 111 -21.51 -2.95 2.97
CA LEU A 111 -20.12 -3.33 2.78
C LEU A 111 -19.52 -2.59 1.58
N LYS A 112 -18.35 -2.03 1.80
CA LYS A 112 -17.50 -1.37 0.79
C LYS A 112 -16.11 -1.97 0.85
N VAL A 113 -15.60 -2.39 -0.28
CA VAL A 113 -14.28 -3.05 -0.39
C VAL A 113 -13.60 -2.63 -1.66
N ALA A 114 -12.31 -2.36 -1.55
CA ALA A 114 -11.39 -2.19 -2.67
C ALA A 114 -10.18 -3.10 -2.46
N ALA A 115 -9.89 -3.94 -3.43
CA ALA A 115 -8.78 -4.88 -3.39
C ALA A 115 -8.22 -5.11 -4.80
N MET A 116 -7.04 -5.66 -4.86
CA MET A 116 -6.43 -6.14 -6.09
C MET A 116 -5.59 -7.37 -5.79
N THR A 117 -5.57 -8.32 -6.73
CA THR A 117 -4.71 -9.49 -6.69
C THR A 117 -3.87 -9.56 -7.97
N TYR A 118 -4.10 -10.52 -8.84
CA TYR A 118 -3.36 -10.71 -10.09
C TYR A 118 -3.98 -10.01 -11.30
N ARG A 119 -4.98 -9.16 -11.12
CA ARG A 119 -5.80 -8.55 -12.19
C ARG A 119 -6.48 -9.53 -13.14
N GLN A 120 -6.50 -10.81 -12.79
CA GLN A 120 -7.17 -11.83 -13.59
C GLN A 120 -8.69 -11.75 -13.50
N ASN A 121 -9.21 -11.33 -12.33
CA ASN A 121 -10.65 -11.09 -12.13
C ASN A 121 -11.02 -9.67 -12.53
N GLY A 122 -10.15 -8.69 -12.27
CA GLY A 122 -10.39 -7.30 -12.57
C GLY A 122 -9.48 -6.34 -11.80
N ILE A 123 -9.98 -5.13 -11.59
CA ILE A 123 -9.29 -4.06 -10.84
C ILE A 123 -10.30 -3.28 -10.01
N ASP A 124 -9.84 -2.79 -8.85
CA ASP A 124 -10.59 -1.87 -7.99
C ASP A 124 -9.82 -0.58 -7.72
N PHE A 125 -8.61 -0.44 -8.27
CA PHE A 125 -7.79 0.75 -8.11
C PHE A 125 -7.35 1.34 -9.44
N TRP A 126 -7.32 2.68 -9.51
CA TRP A 126 -6.93 3.47 -10.68
C TRP A 126 -5.92 4.55 -10.30
N PRO A 127 -5.05 4.99 -11.22
CA PRO A 127 -4.07 6.04 -10.93
C PRO A 127 -4.72 7.38 -10.62
N GLY A 128 -4.05 8.18 -9.79
CA GLY A 128 -4.33 9.60 -9.59
C GLY A 128 -5.19 9.95 -8.38
N PRO A 129 -5.16 11.24 -8.01
CA PRO A 129 -5.97 11.79 -6.93
C PRO A 129 -7.43 11.95 -7.33
N LEU A 130 -8.29 12.02 -6.31
CA LEU A 130 -9.71 12.32 -6.46
C LEU A 130 -10.01 13.81 -6.33
N ASP A 131 -11.15 14.21 -6.88
CA ASP A 131 -11.80 15.49 -6.53
C ASP A 131 -12.20 15.46 -5.06
N THR A 132 -11.69 16.39 -4.26
CA THR A 132 -11.91 16.45 -2.81
C THR A 132 -13.32 16.92 -2.41
N ILE A 133 -14.10 17.44 -3.38
CA ILE A 133 -15.48 17.92 -3.17
C ILE A 133 -16.49 16.82 -3.50
N ASN A 134 -16.31 16.18 -4.66
CA ASN A 134 -17.27 15.24 -5.24
C ASN A 134 -16.82 13.78 -5.11
N THR A 135 -15.57 13.54 -4.71
CA THR A 135 -14.97 12.20 -4.67
C THR A 135 -14.89 11.54 -6.06
N SER A 136 -15.02 12.30 -7.13
CA SER A 136 -14.98 11.77 -8.49
C SER A 136 -13.55 11.65 -9.00
N ALA A 137 -13.31 10.65 -9.84
CA ALA A 137 -12.10 10.57 -10.66
C ALA A 137 -12.35 11.21 -12.04
N ASP A 138 -11.33 11.85 -12.60
CA ASP A 138 -11.34 12.39 -13.95
C ASP A 138 -10.42 11.52 -14.82
N PRO A 139 -10.89 10.94 -15.94
CA PRO A 139 -10.07 10.08 -16.80
C PRO A 139 -8.78 10.74 -17.30
N ALA A 140 -8.78 12.05 -17.53
CA ALA A 140 -7.56 12.77 -17.92
C ALA A 140 -6.58 12.91 -16.75
N VAL A 141 -7.08 13.04 -15.51
CA VAL A 141 -6.26 12.98 -14.30
C VAL A 141 -5.70 11.57 -14.11
N CYS A 142 -6.51 10.54 -14.24
CA CYS A 142 -6.04 9.15 -14.16
C CYS A 142 -4.89 8.89 -15.17
N ALA A 143 -5.05 9.32 -16.41
CA ALA A 143 -4.02 9.17 -17.44
C ALA A 143 -2.73 9.97 -17.13
N LYS A 144 -2.87 11.19 -16.56
CA LYS A 144 -1.73 12.02 -16.15
C LYS A 144 -0.91 11.38 -15.03
N TYR A 145 -1.60 10.75 -14.06
CA TYR A 145 -0.98 10.14 -12.89
C TYR A 145 -0.69 8.63 -13.05
N ASP A 146 -0.92 8.06 -14.24
CA ASP A 146 -0.46 6.70 -14.54
C ASP A 146 1.06 6.69 -14.72
N GLN A 147 1.76 6.96 -13.62
CA GLN A 147 3.21 6.99 -13.53
C GLN A 147 3.68 6.83 -12.08
N ILE A 148 4.94 6.44 -11.92
CA ILE A 148 5.61 6.33 -10.63
C ILE A 148 6.79 7.29 -10.62
N TYR A 149 6.77 8.21 -9.67
CA TYR A 149 7.82 9.19 -9.45
C TYR A 149 8.95 8.55 -8.65
N GLN A 150 10.15 8.98 -8.89
CA GLN A 150 11.34 8.48 -8.19
C GLN A 150 12.21 9.64 -7.76
N VAL A 151 12.79 9.52 -6.60
CA VAL A 151 13.86 10.41 -6.13
C VAL A 151 14.80 9.62 -5.23
N SER A 152 16.07 9.97 -5.22
CA SER A 152 17.07 9.44 -4.28
C SER A 152 17.44 10.49 -3.24
N ARG A 153 17.85 10.03 -2.07
CA ARG A 153 18.41 10.90 -1.03
C ARG A 153 19.58 11.71 -1.56
N SER A 154 20.49 11.08 -2.30
CA SER A 154 21.68 11.75 -2.85
C SER A 154 21.34 12.87 -3.84
N GLU A 155 20.26 12.77 -4.62
CA GLU A 155 19.79 13.87 -5.47
C GLU A 155 19.36 15.06 -4.62
N VAL A 156 18.62 14.83 -3.54
CA VAL A 156 18.14 15.89 -2.65
C VAL A 156 19.31 16.49 -1.84
N ASP A 157 20.23 15.68 -1.32
CA ASP A 157 21.42 16.15 -0.62
C ASP A 157 22.28 17.06 -1.53
N ASN A 158 22.48 16.69 -2.80
CA ASN A 158 23.22 17.50 -3.78
C ASN A 158 22.47 18.80 -4.12
N PHE A 159 21.15 18.74 -4.29
CA PHE A 159 20.33 19.93 -4.52
C PHE A 159 20.47 20.93 -3.37
N VAL A 160 20.33 20.48 -2.13
CA VAL A 160 20.46 21.34 -0.94
C VAL A 160 21.90 21.87 -0.82
N ALA A 161 22.92 21.02 -0.98
CA ALA A 161 24.33 21.40 -0.92
C ALA A 161 24.71 22.43 -1.99
N SER A 162 24.07 22.38 -3.16
CA SER A 162 24.26 23.35 -4.26
C SER A 162 23.48 24.66 -4.09
N ASN A 163 22.74 24.84 -2.98
CA ASN A 163 21.78 25.92 -2.76
C ASN A 163 20.72 25.99 -3.89
N GLY A 164 20.12 24.86 -4.21
CA GLY A 164 19.03 24.77 -5.17
C GLY A 164 19.45 24.84 -6.65
N LYS A 165 20.74 24.69 -6.98
CA LYS A 165 21.23 24.82 -8.36
C LYS A 165 21.25 23.49 -9.13
N ASP A 166 21.39 22.38 -8.43
CA ASP A 166 21.46 21.04 -9.04
C ASP A 166 20.06 20.41 -9.11
N ILE A 167 19.22 20.92 -10.00
CA ILE A 167 17.85 20.45 -10.19
C ILE A 167 17.86 19.26 -11.15
N THR A 168 17.75 18.04 -10.60
CA THR A 168 17.61 16.84 -11.43
C THR A 168 16.18 16.72 -12.02
N PRO A 169 15.98 15.93 -13.09
CA PRO A 169 14.64 15.68 -13.63
C PRO A 169 13.68 15.08 -12.58
N ASN A 170 14.16 14.28 -11.65
CA ASN A 170 13.34 13.71 -10.58
C ASN A 170 12.86 14.77 -9.58
N ILE A 171 13.73 15.71 -9.21
CA ILE A 171 13.37 16.86 -8.36
C ILE A 171 12.41 17.77 -9.11
N LEU A 172 12.72 18.12 -10.38
CA LEU A 172 11.88 19.01 -11.18
C LEU A 172 10.45 18.48 -11.37
N ASN A 173 10.31 17.18 -11.59
CA ASN A 173 9.03 16.53 -11.88
C ASN A 173 8.37 15.91 -10.61
N TRP A 174 8.87 16.18 -9.42
CA TRP A 174 8.29 15.69 -8.20
C TRP A 174 6.86 16.19 -8.04
N PRO A 175 5.86 15.31 -7.79
CA PRO A 175 4.45 15.69 -7.81
C PRO A 175 4.02 16.33 -6.47
N GLY A 176 4.74 17.38 -6.03
CA GLY A 176 4.44 18.09 -4.79
C GLY A 176 3.08 18.75 -4.80
N ASN A 177 2.64 19.24 -5.97
CA ASN A 177 1.41 19.99 -6.14
C ASN A 177 0.28 19.16 -6.74
N GLY A 178 -0.91 19.25 -6.15
CA GLY A 178 -2.14 18.85 -6.82
C GLY A 178 -2.72 20.01 -7.66
N ASP A 179 -3.54 19.66 -8.62
CA ASP A 179 -4.25 20.63 -9.46
C ASP A 179 -5.53 21.13 -8.76
N VAL A 180 -5.44 22.27 -8.09
CA VAL A 180 -6.57 22.87 -7.38
C VAL A 180 -7.72 23.27 -8.31
N SER A 181 -7.46 23.48 -9.61
CA SER A 181 -8.51 23.75 -10.59
C SER A 181 -9.38 22.52 -10.89
N LYS A 182 -8.88 21.34 -10.52
CA LYS A 182 -9.55 20.03 -10.57
C LYS A 182 -9.99 19.57 -9.17
N ASN A 183 -10.03 20.47 -8.22
CA ASN A 183 -10.34 20.19 -6.81
C ASN A 183 -9.45 19.13 -6.17
N GLN A 184 -8.23 18.93 -6.65
CA GLN A 184 -7.28 18.03 -6.00
C GLN A 184 -6.74 18.66 -4.71
N GLY A 185 -6.29 17.83 -3.77
CA GLY A 185 -5.56 18.31 -2.61
C GLY A 185 -4.35 19.16 -3.04
N ARG A 186 -4.16 20.32 -2.41
CA ARG A 186 -3.09 21.26 -2.80
C ARG A 186 -1.71 20.60 -2.79
N ARG A 187 -1.43 19.78 -1.77
CA ARG A 187 -0.20 18.98 -1.66
C ARG A 187 -0.53 17.52 -1.97
N LEU A 188 0.29 16.86 -2.80
CA LEU A 188 0.21 15.43 -3.08
C LEU A 188 1.43 14.71 -2.51
N ALA A 189 2.57 14.80 -3.17
CA ALA A 189 3.80 14.25 -2.63
C ALA A 189 4.39 15.14 -1.54
N PRO A 190 5.04 14.58 -0.52
CA PRO A 190 5.65 15.36 0.55
C PRO A 190 6.87 16.15 0.03
N PHE A 191 6.94 17.43 0.39
CA PHE A 191 8.07 18.32 0.08
C PHE A 191 8.34 19.28 1.23
N VAL A 192 9.57 19.76 1.30
CA VAL A 192 10.00 20.88 2.14
C VAL A 192 9.75 22.17 1.36
N ASP A 193 8.97 23.04 1.95
CA ASP A 193 8.54 24.34 1.41
C ASP A 193 9.39 25.43 2.07
N ILE A 194 10.40 25.92 1.37
CA ILE A 194 11.41 26.82 1.92
C ILE A 194 10.87 28.24 2.08
N ASN A 195 10.05 28.68 1.13
CA ASN A 195 9.50 30.03 1.13
C ASN A 195 8.13 30.16 1.82
N ASN A 196 7.54 29.01 2.24
CA ASN A 196 6.24 28.90 2.93
C ASN A 196 5.07 29.43 2.08
N ASP A 197 5.09 29.24 0.77
CA ASP A 197 4.01 29.64 -0.13
C ASP A 197 2.98 28.51 -0.39
N TYR A 198 3.22 27.34 0.18
CA TYR A 198 2.41 26.13 0.03
C TYR A 198 2.38 25.57 -1.40
N PHE A 199 3.37 25.88 -2.22
CA PHE A 199 3.50 25.42 -3.59
C PHE A 199 4.90 24.87 -3.82
N TYR A 200 5.02 23.68 -4.40
CA TYR A 200 6.30 23.07 -4.72
C TYR A 200 6.90 23.74 -5.98
N ASP A 201 8.00 24.42 -5.81
CA ASP A 201 8.81 24.96 -6.89
C ASP A 201 10.30 24.81 -6.56
N PRO A 202 11.03 23.87 -7.19
CA PRO A 202 12.45 23.71 -6.90
C PRO A 202 13.30 24.93 -7.31
N ALA A 203 12.79 25.83 -8.16
CA ALA A 203 13.49 27.08 -8.48
C ALA A 203 13.51 28.06 -7.30
N THR A 204 12.61 27.93 -6.35
CA THR A 204 12.59 28.72 -5.09
C THR A 204 13.30 28.03 -3.93
N GLY A 205 13.82 26.83 -4.16
CA GLY A 205 14.60 26.05 -3.19
C GLY A 205 13.86 24.88 -2.56
N ASP A 206 12.61 24.63 -2.96
CA ASP A 206 11.83 23.50 -2.43
C ASP A 206 12.37 22.15 -2.91
N TYR A 207 12.25 21.14 -2.07
CA TYR A 207 12.75 19.81 -2.39
C TYR A 207 11.90 18.68 -1.79
N PRO A 208 11.95 17.45 -2.36
CA PRO A 208 11.28 16.29 -1.81
C PRO A 208 11.67 16.05 -0.34
N ALA A 209 10.71 15.79 0.54
CA ALA A 209 10.84 15.90 2.00
C ALA A 209 11.70 14.81 2.65
N TYR A 210 12.95 14.67 2.22
CA TYR A 210 13.97 13.95 2.96
C TYR A 210 14.50 14.79 4.14
N ASP A 211 14.89 14.12 5.22
CA ASP A 211 15.59 14.77 6.33
C ASP A 211 17.09 14.93 5.98
N VAL A 212 17.40 16.03 5.32
CA VAL A 212 18.77 16.35 4.86
C VAL A 212 19.68 16.73 6.04
N GLU A 213 19.12 17.34 7.08
CA GLU A 213 19.88 17.85 8.23
C GLU A 213 20.07 16.81 9.34
N ASN A 214 19.50 15.61 9.21
CA ASN A 214 19.41 14.60 10.28
C ASN A 214 18.86 15.16 11.60
N LYS A 215 18.06 16.21 11.50
CA LYS A 215 17.32 16.82 12.60
C LYS A 215 15.88 16.34 12.52
N ALA A 216 15.63 15.09 12.90
CA ALA A 216 14.28 14.55 12.96
C ALA A 216 13.41 15.44 13.86
N GLU A 217 12.88 16.54 13.32
CA GLU A 217 11.88 17.33 14.00
C GLU A 217 10.64 16.48 14.20
N LYS A 218 10.16 16.47 15.41
CA LYS A 218 8.89 15.84 15.75
C LYS A 218 7.78 16.89 15.70
N ASP A 219 6.61 16.47 15.24
CA ASP A 219 5.41 17.29 15.38
C ASP A 219 4.94 17.34 16.84
N VAL A 220 3.83 18.03 17.10
CA VAL A 220 3.25 18.17 18.44
C VAL A 220 2.80 16.85 19.07
N LEU A 221 2.62 15.80 18.25
CA LEU A 221 2.26 14.46 18.67
C LEU A 221 3.48 13.52 18.79
N GLY A 222 4.69 14.03 18.52
CA GLY A 222 5.93 13.28 18.61
C GLY A 222 6.31 12.50 17.36
N PHE A 223 5.55 12.61 16.26
CA PHE A 223 5.88 11.96 14.98
C PHE A 223 6.96 12.72 14.22
N CYS A 224 7.82 12.00 13.53
CA CYS A 224 8.83 12.60 12.66
C CYS A 224 8.17 13.41 11.53
N LYS A 225 8.66 14.62 11.33
CA LYS A 225 8.25 15.47 10.19
C LYS A 225 8.83 14.99 8.86
N THR A 226 9.88 14.17 8.90
CA THR A 226 10.41 13.49 7.71
C THR A 226 9.34 12.63 7.08
N LYS A 227 9.12 12.82 5.80
CA LYS A 227 8.05 12.16 5.06
C LYS A 227 8.54 11.21 3.98
N LEU A 228 9.80 11.33 3.56
CA LEU A 228 10.46 10.43 2.63
C LEU A 228 11.59 9.68 3.32
N PHE A 229 11.67 8.41 3.04
CA PHE A 229 12.59 7.48 3.71
C PHE A 229 13.46 6.75 2.68
N GLY A 230 14.48 6.07 3.18
CA GLY A 230 15.38 5.27 2.35
C GLY A 230 16.42 6.09 1.60
N ASP A 231 17.25 5.42 0.83
CA ASP A 231 18.21 6.02 -0.09
C ASP A 231 17.61 6.17 -1.50
N GLN A 232 16.57 5.39 -1.82
CA GLN A 232 15.71 5.52 -2.98
C GLN A 232 14.25 5.43 -2.56
N THR A 233 13.43 6.36 -3.04
CA THR A 233 11.98 6.36 -2.86
C THR A 233 11.28 6.40 -4.22
N LEU A 234 10.30 5.53 -4.37
CA LEU A 234 9.27 5.58 -5.40
C LEU A 234 7.98 6.13 -4.77
N PHE A 235 7.29 7.01 -5.47
CA PHE A 235 6.04 7.61 -5.00
C PHE A 235 4.98 7.57 -6.10
N TRP A 236 3.74 7.25 -5.72
CA TRP A 236 2.59 7.30 -6.63
C TRP A 236 1.29 7.58 -5.89
N VAL A 237 0.26 7.95 -6.65
CA VAL A 237 -1.08 8.22 -6.12
C VAL A 237 -2.07 7.37 -6.88
N PHE A 238 -2.99 6.73 -6.16
CA PHE A 238 -4.08 5.96 -6.74
C PHE A 238 -5.37 6.10 -5.94
N ASN A 239 -6.48 5.66 -6.50
CA ASN A 239 -7.81 5.76 -5.91
C ASN A 239 -8.66 4.54 -6.24
N ASP A 240 -9.77 4.36 -5.50
CA ASP A 240 -10.72 3.28 -5.72
C ASP A 240 -12.03 3.72 -6.42
N ASN A 241 -12.08 4.94 -6.95
CA ASN A 241 -13.31 5.48 -7.56
C ASN A 241 -13.14 5.85 -9.05
N GLY A 242 -12.15 5.26 -9.72
CA GLY A 242 -11.89 5.48 -11.15
C GLY A 242 -12.81 4.69 -12.07
N GLY A 243 -13.59 3.75 -11.56
CA GLY A 243 -14.49 2.90 -12.35
C GLY A 243 -15.29 1.93 -11.48
N ILE A 244 -15.90 0.94 -12.13
CA ILE A 244 -16.59 -0.17 -11.46
C ILE A 244 -15.54 -1.12 -10.88
N HIS A 245 -15.69 -1.49 -9.61
CA HIS A 245 -14.87 -2.53 -8.99
C HIS A 245 -15.17 -3.87 -9.68
N THR A 246 -14.20 -4.39 -10.41
CA THR A 246 -14.34 -5.66 -11.13
C THR A 246 -13.60 -6.79 -10.44
N GLU A 247 -12.62 -6.50 -9.58
CA GLU A 247 -11.95 -7.51 -8.77
C GLU A 247 -12.88 -8.02 -7.67
N THR A 248 -13.38 -7.14 -6.81
CA THR A 248 -14.23 -7.51 -5.68
C THR A 248 -15.71 -7.52 -6.00
N GLN A 249 -16.16 -6.90 -7.09
CA GLN A 249 -17.56 -6.59 -7.37
C GLN A 249 -18.20 -5.74 -6.24
N GLY A 250 -17.36 -5.08 -5.47
CA GLY A 250 -17.77 -4.23 -4.34
C GLY A 250 -18.24 -2.85 -4.77
N VAL A 251 -18.69 -2.08 -3.80
CA VAL A 251 -19.03 -0.67 -3.97
C VAL A 251 -17.81 0.17 -3.63
N PRO A 252 -17.45 1.15 -4.47
CA PRO A 252 -16.34 2.05 -4.17
C PRO A 252 -16.48 2.75 -2.82
N ILE A 253 -15.37 2.95 -2.15
CA ILE A 253 -15.29 3.67 -0.88
C ILE A 253 -15.14 5.16 -1.14
N GLY A 254 -14.35 5.54 -2.13
CA GLY A 254 -13.94 6.91 -2.39
C GLY A 254 -12.64 7.24 -1.68
N LEU A 255 -11.67 6.35 -1.77
CA LEU A 255 -10.35 6.49 -1.18
C LEU A 255 -9.36 7.07 -2.19
N GLU A 256 -8.53 7.99 -1.71
CA GLU A 256 -7.27 8.39 -2.34
C GLU A 256 -6.13 7.82 -1.52
N VAL A 257 -5.20 7.15 -2.17
CA VAL A 257 -4.03 6.56 -1.52
C VAL A 257 -2.77 7.18 -2.11
N ARG A 258 -1.91 7.69 -1.25
CA ARG A 258 -0.57 8.17 -1.57
C ARG A 258 0.42 7.18 -1.03
N ALA A 259 1.12 6.53 -1.92
CA ALA A 259 1.99 5.43 -1.57
C ALA A 259 3.45 5.74 -1.89
N GLN A 260 4.33 5.18 -1.10
CA GLN A 260 5.75 5.17 -1.37
C GLN A 260 6.32 3.78 -1.11
N ALA A 261 7.25 3.37 -1.97
CA ALA A 261 8.11 2.21 -1.76
C ALA A 261 9.55 2.70 -1.67
N PHE A 262 10.31 2.21 -0.69
CA PHE A 262 11.66 2.68 -0.47
C PHE A 262 12.59 1.56 -0.01
N ALA A 263 13.88 1.79 -0.19
CA ALA A 263 14.92 0.86 0.21
C ALA A 263 16.15 1.62 0.75
N PHE A 264 16.88 0.95 1.61
CA PHE A 264 18.17 1.40 2.12
C PHE A 264 19.28 0.53 1.56
N LYS A 265 20.43 1.14 1.29
CA LYS A 265 21.64 0.42 0.92
C LYS A 265 22.57 0.36 2.14
N THR A 266 22.58 -0.78 2.81
CA THR A 266 23.32 -0.99 4.07
C THR A 266 24.25 -2.20 3.98
N ASN A 267 25.00 -2.44 5.05
CA ASN A 267 25.87 -3.63 5.18
C ASN A 267 25.31 -4.67 6.17
N ASP A 268 24.05 -4.52 6.56
CA ASP A 268 23.33 -5.41 7.47
C ASP A 268 22.09 -6.03 6.79
N GLU A 269 21.20 -6.62 7.56
CA GLU A 269 20.01 -7.31 7.09
C GLU A 269 19.00 -6.37 6.41
N ILE A 270 19.04 -5.07 6.72
CA ILE A 270 18.19 -4.05 6.06
C ILE A 270 18.46 -4.00 4.55
N ASN A 271 19.66 -4.38 4.12
CA ASN A 271 20.01 -4.50 2.70
C ASN A 271 19.19 -5.56 1.94
N ASN A 272 18.46 -6.43 2.64
CA ASN A 272 17.58 -7.45 2.08
C ASN A 272 16.09 -7.11 2.22
N MET A 273 15.76 -5.84 2.48
CA MET A 273 14.40 -5.38 2.77
C MET A 273 13.95 -4.32 1.77
N THR A 274 12.65 -4.28 1.53
CA THR A 274 11.92 -3.15 0.95
C THR A 274 10.83 -2.71 1.89
N PHE A 275 10.50 -1.42 1.84
CA PHE A 275 9.56 -0.80 2.76
C PHE A 275 8.46 -0.11 1.97
N TYR A 276 7.25 -0.14 2.50
CA TYR A 276 6.08 0.45 1.88
C TYR A 276 5.33 1.32 2.89
N SER A 277 4.89 2.49 2.46
CA SER A 277 4.12 3.41 3.28
C SER A 277 2.92 3.91 2.50
N TYR A 278 1.76 3.90 3.13
CA TYR A 278 0.50 4.30 2.54
C TYR A 278 -0.16 5.39 3.40
N GLU A 279 -0.44 6.55 2.80
CA GLU A 279 -1.34 7.55 3.35
C GLU A 279 -2.69 7.38 2.69
N VAL A 280 -3.73 7.08 3.47
CA VAL A 280 -5.07 6.80 2.96
C VAL A 280 -6.01 7.92 3.36
N PHE A 281 -6.64 8.54 2.37
CA PHE A 281 -7.60 9.63 2.56
C PHE A 281 -9.00 9.15 2.18
N ASN A 282 -9.93 9.18 3.12
CA ASN A 282 -11.33 9.03 2.82
C ASN A 282 -11.86 10.36 2.24
N ARG A 283 -12.05 10.41 0.92
CA ARG A 283 -12.61 11.57 0.21
C ARG A 283 -14.14 11.53 0.16
N SER A 284 -14.75 10.43 0.60
CA SER A 284 -16.20 10.31 0.62
C SER A 284 -16.85 11.13 1.74
N SER A 285 -18.15 11.27 1.67
CA SER A 285 -18.93 12.01 2.69
C SER A 285 -19.44 11.14 3.83
N PHE A 286 -19.10 9.84 3.85
CA PHE A 286 -19.56 8.91 4.87
C PHE A 286 -18.39 8.39 5.70
N GLN A 287 -18.70 8.06 6.94
CA GLN A 287 -17.80 7.35 7.84
C GLN A 287 -17.80 5.86 7.50
N LEU A 288 -16.64 5.23 7.58
CA LEU A 288 -16.51 3.78 7.57
C LEU A 288 -16.39 3.27 9.00
N ASN A 289 -17.12 2.23 9.30
CA ASN A 289 -17.05 1.49 10.55
C ASN A 289 -16.45 0.11 10.28
N SER A 290 -15.86 -0.50 11.30
CA SER A 290 -15.19 -1.81 11.18
C SER A 290 -14.28 -1.86 9.96
N THR A 291 -13.42 -0.87 9.86
CA THR A 291 -12.52 -0.71 8.70
C THR A 291 -11.24 -1.49 8.92
N TYR A 292 -10.88 -2.28 7.93
CA TYR A 292 -9.66 -3.09 7.94
C TYR A 292 -8.77 -2.70 6.78
N PHE A 293 -7.47 -2.63 7.06
CA PHE A 293 -6.39 -2.51 6.09
C PHE A 293 -5.59 -3.81 6.13
N THR A 294 -5.35 -4.38 4.98
CA THR A 294 -4.63 -5.65 4.88
C THR A 294 -3.56 -5.55 3.82
N LEU A 295 -2.36 -6.02 4.11
CA LEU A 295 -1.40 -6.35 3.08
C LEU A 295 -1.64 -7.79 2.65
N TRP A 296 -2.17 -7.96 1.46
CA TRP A 296 -2.23 -9.25 0.81
C TRP A 296 -0.89 -9.57 0.16
N THR A 297 -0.40 -10.78 0.42
CA THR A 297 0.88 -11.27 -0.09
C THR A 297 0.69 -12.68 -0.61
N ASP A 298 1.04 -12.90 -1.86
CA ASP A 298 1.24 -14.22 -2.44
C ASP A 298 2.73 -14.47 -2.49
N ALA A 299 3.21 -15.22 -1.52
CA ALA A 299 4.63 -15.48 -1.36
C ALA A 299 4.97 -16.84 -1.93
N ASP A 300 5.79 -16.82 -2.99
CA ASP A 300 6.41 -18.00 -3.59
C ASP A 300 7.90 -17.94 -3.26
N LEU A 301 8.32 -18.67 -2.23
CA LEU A 301 9.70 -18.69 -1.75
C LEU A 301 10.53 -19.70 -2.55
N GLY A 302 10.90 -19.34 -3.77
CA GLY A 302 11.49 -20.27 -4.71
C GLY A 302 10.41 -21.18 -5.31
N TYR A 303 10.46 -22.47 -5.02
CA TYR A 303 9.45 -23.43 -5.48
C TYR A 303 8.23 -23.44 -4.56
N PHE A 304 7.12 -22.97 -5.05
CA PHE A 304 5.91 -22.59 -4.29
C PHE A 304 5.07 -23.75 -3.71
N LEU A 305 5.37 -25.01 -4.02
CA LEU A 305 4.51 -26.13 -3.58
C LEU A 305 4.92 -26.76 -2.25
N ASP A 306 6.02 -26.34 -1.67
CA ASP A 306 6.54 -26.84 -0.41
C ASP A 306 6.69 -25.74 0.66
N ASP A 307 6.10 -24.59 0.40
CA ASP A 307 6.07 -23.47 1.34
C ASP A 307 5.02 -23.63 2.44
N TYR A 308 5.38 -23.25 3.66
CA TYR A 308 4.47 -23.09 4.78
C TYR A 308 4.38 -21.62 5.22
N VAL A 309 3.23 -21.24 5.74
CA VAL A 309 2.98 -19.92 6.30
C VAL A 309 2.81 -19.96 7.80
N GLY A 310 3.18 -18.88 8.47
CA GLY A 310 2.96 -18.70 9.91
C GLY A 310 2.83 -17.23 10.26
N CYS A 311 2.50 -16.94 11.49
CA CYS A 311 2.39 -15.57 11.98
C CYS A 311 2.84 -15.42 13.43
N ASP A 312 3.21 -14.20 13.78
CA ASP A 312 3.31 -13.71 15.16
C ASP A 312 2.54 -12.39 15.22
N VAL A 313 1.24 -12.47 15.50
CA VAL A 313 0.33 -11.31 15.49
C VAL A 313 0.79 -10.25 16.48
N LYS A 314 1.35 -10.63 17.63
CA LYS A 314 1.86 -9.69 18.63
C LYS A 314 3.03 -8.85 18.12
N ARG A 315 3.82 -9.40 17.20
CA ARG A 315 4.92 -8.69 16.53
C ARG A 315 4.52 -8.05 15.21
N GLY A 316 3.27 -8.21 14.78
CA GLY A 316 2.83 -7.72 13.47
C GLY A 316 3.42 -8.49 12.28
N LEU A 317 3.87 -9.74 12.49
CA LEU A 317 4.67 -10.50 11.53
C LEU A 317 3.89 -11.66 10.92
N GLY A 318 3.76 -11.68 9.59
CA GLY A 318 3.49 -12.87 8.80
C GLY A 318 4.79 -13.41 8.21
N TYR A 319 4.98 -14.72 8.09
CA TYR A 319 6.19 -15.30 7.54
C TYR A 319 5.93 -16.58 6.75
N ILE A 320 6.84 -16.84 5.81
CA ILE A 320 6.83 -17.99 4.93
C ILE A 320 8.18 -18.67 5.06
N TYR A 321 8.18 -20.00 5.03
CA TYR A 321 9.40 -20.82 5.08
C TYR A 321 9.19 -22.14 4.35
N ASN A 322 10.27 -22.68 3.80
CA ASN A 322 10.27 -23.96 3.10
C ASN A 322 10.01 -25.12 4.06
N ALA A 323 9.27 -26.12 3.61
CA ALA A 323 8.88 -27.28 4.42
C ALA A 323 10.07 -28.11 4.91
N ASP A 324 11.12 -28.22 4.12
CA ASP A 324 12.31 -28.98 4.42
C ASP A 324 13.61 -28.17 4.12
N PRO A 325 14.80 -28.70 4.31
CA PRO A 325 16.05 -27.96 4.12
C PRO A 325 16.49 -27.78 2.67
N PHE A 326 15.69 -28.17 1.69
CA PHE A 326 16.03 -28.08 0.27
C PHE A 326 14.84 -27.53 -0.53
N ASP A 327 15.02 -26.50 -1.31
CA ASP A 327 14.02 -25.86 -2.16
C ASP A 327 14.31 -26.18 -3.62
N GLU A 328 13.44 -26.91 -4.28
CA GLU A 328 13.64 -27.46 -5.61
C GLU A 328 13.55 -26.40 -6.72
N THR A 329 14.28 -26.63 -7.80
CA THR A 329 14.03 -25.99 -9.08
C THR A 329 13.10 -26.87 -9.91
N ALA A 330 11.83 -26.53 -9.97
CA ALA A 330 10.82 -27.32 -10.67
C ALA A 330 9.74 -26.46 -11.31
N GLN A 331 9.00 -26.99 -12.26
CA GLN A 331 7.87 -26.36 -12.95
C GLN A 331 8.18 -24.95 -13.54
N GLY A 332 9.44 -24.71 -13.91
CA GLY A 332 9.87 -23.42 -14.47
C GLY A 332 10.22 -22.36 -13.44
N THR A 333 10.20 -22.69 -12.16
CA THR A 333 10.60 -21.84 -11.03
C THR A 333 11.96 -22.27 -10.49
N ASN A 334 12.85 -21.33 -10.24
CA ASN A 334 14.12 -21.58 -9.59
C ASN A 334 13.94 -21.60 -8.07
N GLY A 335 14.44 -22.65 -7.41
CA GLY A 335 14.47 -22.74 -5.97
C GLY A 335 15.78 -22.27 -5.36
N TYR A 336 15.77 -22.04 -4.06
CA TYR A 336 16.94 -21.62 -3.26
C TYR A 336 17.94 -22.76 -2.98
N GLN A 337 17.60 -23.99 -3.30
CA GLN A 337 18.39 -25.20 -3.10
C GLN A 337 18.66 -25.47 -1.60
N ASP A 338 19.91 -25.81 -1.24
CA ASP A 338 20.29 -26.10 0.14
C ASP A 338 20.08 -24.91 1.08
N TYR A 339 19.40 -25.14 2.18
CA TYR A 339 19.16 -24.15 3.25
C TYR A 339 18.40 -22.90 2.77
N PRO A 340 17.18 -23.05 2.26
CA PRO A 340 16.36 -21.94 1.82
C PRO A 340 16.15 -20.90 2.95
N PRO A 341 15.99 -19.63 2.60
CA PRO A 341 15.69 -18.59 3.59
C PRO A 341 14.25 -18.71 4.09
N ALA A 342 13.86 -17.83 5.00
CA ALA A 342 12.48 -17.51 5.28
C ALA A 342 12.19 -16.07 4.83
N LEU A 343 10.97 -15.80 4.39
CA LEU A 343 10.47 -14.47 4.07
C LEU A 343 9.54 -13.99 5.19
N GLY A 344 9.72 -12.75 5.66
CA GLY A 344 8.82 -12.09 6.60
C GLY A 344 8.17 -10.88 5.98
N CYS A 345 6.88 -10.68 6.30
CA CYS A 345 6.12 -9.48 6.04
C CYS A 345 5.73 -8.87 7.38
N ASP A 346 6.31 -7.71 7.71
CA ASP A 346 6.20 -7.07 9.02
C ASP A 346 5.38 -5.80 8.94
N PHE A 347 4.39 -5.67 9.83
CA PHE A 347 3.51 -4.52 9.96
C PHE A 347 4.00 -3.60 11.07
N PHE A 348 4.86 -2.65 10.72
CA PHE A 348 5.53 -1.80 11.71
C PHE A 348 4.63 -0.78 12.39
N LYS A 349 3.70 -0.19 11.64
CA LYS A 349 2.88 0.90 12.15
C LYS A 349 1.55 0.99 11.42
N GLY A 350 0.48 0.89 12.19
CA GLY A 350 -0.89 1.10 11.75
C GLY A 350 -1.33 2.58 11.77
N PRO A 351 -2.59 2.84 11.44
CA PRO A 351 -3.21 4.14 11.60
C PRO A 351 -3.30 4.52 13.08
N LEU A 352 -3.57 5.81 13.33
CA LEU A 352 -3.98 6.23 14.67
C LEU A 352 -5.28 5.54 15.04
N ALA A 353 -5.35 5.10 16.29
CA ALA A 353 -6.58 4.55 16.87
C ALA A 353 -7.65 5.64 17.04
N ASP A 354 -8.90 5.22 17.14
CA ASP A 354 -10.00 6.10 17.51
C ASP A 354 -9.86 6.49 18.98
N PHE A 355 -9.80 7.78 19.25
CA PHE A 355 -9.63 8.26 20.61
C PHE A 355 -10.87 7.99 21.48
N GLY A 356 -10.67 7.34 22.61
CA GLY A 356 -11.72 7.10 23.60
C GLY A 356 -12.64 5.93 23.24
N ASP A 357 -12.18 4.97 22.43
CA ASP A 357 -12.96 3.78 22.08
C ASP A 357 -12.91 2.67 23.14
N GLY A 358 -12.06 2.82 24.17
CA GLY A 358 -11.89 1.87 25.25
C GLY A 358 -11.15 0.60 24.88
N VAL A 359 -10.45 0.59 23.75
CA VAL A 359 -9.65 -0.52 23.25
C VAL A 359 -8.17 -0.18 23.34
N ASN A 360 -7.37 -1.07 23.83
CA ASN A 360 -5.91 -1.00 23.75
C ASN A 360 -5.49 -1.49 22.35
N ASN A 361 -5.34 -0.56 21.40
CA ASN A 361 -5.15 -0.85 19.98
C ASN A 361 -3.70 -1.20 19.63
N ASP A 362 -2.72 -0.74 20.40
CA ASP A 362 -1.32 -1.02 20.18
C ASP A 362 -0.77 -2.15 21.08
N GLN A 363 -1.65 -2.74 21.91
CA GLN A 363 -1.36 -3.89 22.77
C GLN A 363 -0.23 -3.64 23.79
N ASP A 364 -0.05 -2.39 24.19
CA ASP A 364 0.87 -2.03 25.27
C ASP A 364 0.19 -2.17 26.67
N SER A 365 0.49 -1.36 27.64
CA SER A 365 -0.13 -1.43 28.98
C SER A 365 -1.17 -0.36 29.27
N LEU A 366 -1.40 0.54 28.30
CA LEU A 366 -2.32 1.66 28.39
C LEU A 366 -3.53 1.44 27.49
N THR A 367 -4.50 2.33 27.57
CA THR A 367 -5.70 2.32 26.76
C THR A 367 -6.09 3.76 26.47
N ASP A 368 -6.36 4.09 25.22
CA ASP A 368 -6.73 5.42 24.77
C ASP A 368 -5.68 6.51 25.06
N GLU A 369 -4.39 6.20 25.04
CA GLU A 369 -3.36 7.22 25.23
C GLU A 369 -3.13 8.04 23.95
N PRO A 370 -2.66 9.29 24.08
CA PRO A 370 -2.43 10.16 22.94
C PRO A 370 -1.38 9.59 21.96
N GLY A 371 -1.77 9.37 20.72
CA GLY A 371 -0.89 8.86 19.68
C GLY A 371 -0.88 7.33 19.54
N GLU A 372 -1.77 6.65 20.25
CA GLU A 372 -2.02 5.23 20.09
C GLU A 372 -2.24 4.85 18.62
N THR A 373 -1.64 3.75 18.18
CA THR A 373 -1.74 3.27 16.81
C THR A 373 -2.28 1.85 16.77
N ILE A 374 -3.05 1.54 15.74
CA ILE A 374 -3.60 0.19 15.56
C ILE A 374 -2.47 -0.75 15.17
N GLN A 375 -2.31 -1.84 15.93
CA GLN A 375 -1.40 -2.95 15.62
C GLN A 375 -2.10 -4.01 14.77
N MET A 376 -1.33 -4.96 14.25
CA MET A 376 -1.86 -6.11 13.53
C MET A 376 -2.85 -6.87 14.40
N SER A 377 -4.11 -6.93 14.00
CA SER A 377 -5.17 -7.59 14.76
C SER A 377 -5.52 -8.99 14.26
N ARG A 378 -5.21 -9.30 13.01
CA ARG A 378 -5.59 -10.56 12.36
C ARG A 378 -4.51 -11.01 11.39
N PHE A 379 -4.37 -12.31 11.28
CA PHE A 379 -3.66 -13.01 10.21
C PHE A 379 -4.58 -14.07 9.64
N THR A 380 -4.67 -14.16 8.32
CA THR A 380 -5.37 -15.22 7.61
C THR A 380 -4.54 -15.68 6.43
N TYR A 381 -4.75 -16.89 5.99
CA TYR A 381 -4.26 -17.37 4.71
C TYR A 381 -5.40 -18.03 3.93
N TYR A 382 -5.21 -18.23 2.66
CA TYR A 382 -6.09 -19.05 1.85
C TYR A 382 -5.26 -19.79 0.79
N ASN A 383 -5.84 -20.87 0.27
CA ASN A 383 -5.19 -21.67 -0.75
C ASN A 383 -5.59 -21.17 -2.14
N ASN A 384 -4.70 -21.34 -3.11
CA ASN A 384 -5.06 -21.11 -4.50
C ASN A 384 -6.17 -22.07 -4.96
N ASN A 385 -6.86 -21.78 -6.06
CA ASN A 385 -8.01 -22.55 -6.56
C ASN A 385 -7.59 -23.93 -7.15
N TYR A 386 -6.84 -24.71 -6.40
CA TYR A 386 -6.60 -26.11 -6.73
C TYR A 386 -7.76 -26.98 -6.25
N GLY A 387 -8.25 -27.86 -7.10
CA GLY A 387 -9.39 -28.74 -6.80
C GLY A 387 -9.21 -29.70 -5.59
N ALA A 388 -8.03 -29.72 -4.98
CA ALA A 388 -7.75 -30.48 -3.77
C ALA A 388 -8.21 -29.79 -2.48
N PHE A 389 -8.45 -28.48 -2.52
CA PHE A 389 -8.83 -27.71 -1.33
C PHE A 389 -10.33 -27.48 -1.25
N PRO A 390 -10.91 -27.42 -0.04
CA PRO A 390 -12.30 -27.04 0.15
C PRO A 390 -12.56 -25.64 -0.47
N PRO A 391 -13.63 -25.47 -1.27
CA PRO A 391 -13.89 -24.19 -1.95
C PRO A 391 -13.96 -22.97 -1.03
N GLN A 392 -14.31 -23.18 0.24
CA GLN A 392 -14.42 -22.15 1.27
C GLN A 392 -13.07 -21.56 1.67
N THR A 393 -11.97 -22.27 1.43
CA THR A 393 -10.61 -21.90 1.84
C THR A 393 -9.76 -21.36 0.66
N THR A 394 -10.38 -21.07 -0.47
CA THR A 394 -9.69 -20.70 -1.70
C THR A 394 -9.87 -19.22 -2.05
N ASN A 395 -9.30 -18.78 -3.18
CA ASN A 395 -9.28 -17.38 -3.65
C ASN A 395 -10.64 -16.67 -3.47
N PRO A 396 -10.65 -15.44 -2.95
CA PRO A 396 -11.86 -14.63 -2.87
C PRO A 396 -12.35 -14.26 -4.28
N SER A 397 -13.64 -13.94 -4.43
CA SER A 397 -14.23 -13.61 -5.73
C SER A 397 -15.31 -12.53 -5.69
N ILE A 398 -15.77 -12.17 -4.50
CA ILE A 398 -16.75 -11.09 -4.26
C ILE A 398 -16.42 -10.34 -2.98
N ALA A 399 -16.89 -9.12 -2.82
CA ALA A 399 -16.55 -8.22 -1.72
C ALA A 399 -16.59 -8.88 -0.33
N ILE A 400 -17.63 -9.67 -0.04
CA ILE A 400 -17.74 -10.32 1.27
C ILE A 400 -16.64 -11.36 1.51
N HIS A 401 -16.13 -12.04 0.48
CA HIS A 401 -15.03 -12.99 0.63
C HIS A 401 -13.73 -12.29 1.02
N TYR A 402 -13.42 -11.15 0.38
CA TYR A 402 -12.27 -10.32 0.73
C TYR A 402 -12.40 -9.81 2.17
N TYR A 403 -13.56 -9.27 2.53
CA TYR A 403 -13.79 -8.74 3.87
C TYR A 403 -13.74 -9.82 4.95
N ASN A 404 -14.26 -11.02 4.69
CA ASN A 404 -14.15 -12.15 5.59
C ASN A 404 -12.68 -12.49 5.88
N TYR A 405 -11.83 -12.59 4.87
CA TYR A 405 -10.39 -12.81 5.08
C TYR A 405 -9.74 -11.70 5.88
N MET A 406 -10.07 -10.43 5.58
CA MET A 406 -9.56 -9.28 6.34
C MET A 406 -9.96 -9.32 7.81
N THR A 407 -11.11 -9.90 8.14
CA THR A 407 -11.67 -9.93 9.49
C THR A 407 -11.43 -11.24 10.24
N GLY A 408 -10.70 -12.18 9.66
CA GLY A 408 -10.35 -13.46 10.31
C GLY A 408 -11.38 -14.57 10.14
N PHE A 409 -12.05 -14.59 8.97
CA PHE A 409 -13.02 -15.64 8.63
C PHE A 409 -12.68 -16.25 7.27
N TRP A 410 -13.11 -17.49 7.07
CA TRP A 410 -13.15 -18.13 5.77
C TRP A 410 -14.23 -17.49 4.87
N LYS A 411 -14.20 -17.78 3.56
CA LYS A 411 -15.16 -17.20 2.59
C LYS A 411 -16.63 -17.37 2.98
N ASP A 412 -16.97 -18.46 3.62
CA ASP A 412 -18.34 -18.77 4.06
C ASP A 412 -18.69 -18.20 5.43
N SER A 413 -17.89 -17.29 5.95
CA SER A 413 -18.03 -16.66 7.27
C SER A 413 -17.84 -17.62 8.47
N SER A 414 -17.32 -18.82 8.27
CA SER A 414 -16.87 -19.66 9.39
C SER A 414 -15.58 -19.09 10.00
N PRO A 415 -15.39 -19.15 11.33
CA PRO A 415 -14.21 -18.58 11.98
C PRO A 415 -12.92 -19.24 11.52
N PHE A 416 -11.88 -18.42 11.29
CA PHE A 416 -10.52 -18.88 11.15
C PHE A 416 -9.94 -19.13 12.55
N THR A 417 -9.67 -20.37 12.91
CA THR A 417 -9.24 -20.74 14.26
C THR A 417 -7.89 -21.43 14.25
N SER A 418 -7.01 -21.05 15.19
CA SER A 418 -5.73 -21.72 15.37
C SER A 418 -5.91 -23.07 16.04
N GLY A 419 -5.26 -24.11 15.52
CA GLY A 419 -5.13 -25.42 16.18
C GLY A 419 -6.37 -26.31 16.10
N GLY A 420 -7.14 -26.23 15.09
CA GLY A 420 -8.32 -27.05 14.84
C GLY A 420 -9.46 -26.19 14.38
N ASN A 421 -9.64 -26.15 13.12
CA ASN A 421 -10.67 -25.34 12.49
C ASN A 421 -11.69 -26.23 11.78
N ALA A 422 -12.70 -25.57 11.22
CA ALA A 422 -13.72 -26.24 10.45
C ALA A 422 -13.18 -26.96 9.20
N TYR A 423 -11.97 -26.65 8.75
CA TYR A 423 -11.40 -27.12 7.48
C TYR A 423 -9.97 -27.65 7.59
N GLY A 424 -9.48 -27.96 8.77
CA GLY A 424 -8.21 -28.67 8.98
C GLY A 424 -6.95 -27.81 8.84
N GLY A 425 -7.03 -26.51 9.11
CA GLY A 425 -5.87 -25.62 9.19
C GLY A 425 -5.26 -25.54 10.59
#